data_dc9a87ee774ef4b70dcba90e452ab24b
#
_entry.id   dc9a87ee774ef4b70dcba90e452ab24b
#
_cell.length_a   1.000
_cell.length_b   1.000
_cell.length_c   1.000
_cell.angle_alpha   90.00
_cell.angle_beta   90.00
_cell.angle_gamma   90.00
#
_symmetry.space_group_name_H-M   'P 1'
#
loop_
_entity.id
_entity.type
_entity.pdbx_description
1 polymer ?
#
loop_
_entity_poly.entity_id
_entity_poly.type
_entity_poly.pdbx_seq_one_letter_code
_entity_poly.pdbx_strand_id
1 'polypeptide(L)'
;MSYVVMLDAGHGGWDPGASYYGRQEKNDNLNLALAVGNILEQKGIPVIYTRTSDVYQTPFEKAEMANRSDADFFVSFHRNAMPVPGTASGIESLVYENTGAAAVLARNINEELKGAGFADLGVIERPGLVVLKRTRMPAVLVEAGFIDNEADNRLFDQNFTAIAQAIADGIQKALEEEEAMRLEYYQIQTGAYQNQELATQQLIQLKSQGFPAFLVYEDGLYKVRVGAFLNLDHAVAMEKKLREYGYSTVMVKKAAVL
;
A
#
# COMPACT_ATOMS: atom_id res chain seq x y z
N MET A 1 10.84 -0.84 -10.61
CA MET A 1 11.63 -1.42 -9.48
C MET A 1 10.73 -2.42 -8.79
N SER A 2 11.25 -3.56 -8.37
CA SER A 2 10.44 -4.56 -7.65
C SER A 2 10.36 -4.15 -6.19
N TYR A 3 9.15 -4.00 -5.65
CA TYR A 3 8.94 -3.77 -4.21
C TYR A 3 9.32 -5.01 -3.41
N VAL A 4 9.85 -4.81 -2.21
CA VAL A 4 10.15 -5.86 -1.22
C VAL A 4 9.12 -5.80 -0.11
N VAL A 5 8.50 -6.92 0.22
CA VAL A 5 7.48 -7.03 1.27
C VAL A 5 8.03 -7.79 2.47
N MET A 6 8.00 -7.18 3.67
CA MET A 6 8.26 -7.91 4.90
C MET A 6 6.97 -8.51 5.43
N LEU A 7 6.98 -9.83 5.64
CA LEU A 7 5.90 -10.59 6.25
C LEU A 7 6.25 -10.88 7.72
N ASP A 8 5.38 -10.47 8.60
CA ASP A 8 5.51 -10.69 10.04
C ASP A 8 4.48 -11.72 10.52
N ALA A 9 4.94 -12.83 11.03
CA ALA A 9 4.09 -13.76 11.76
C ALA A 9 3.96 -13.30 13.22
N GLY A 10 2.77 -12.84 13.62
CA GLY A 10 2.49 -12.39 14.97
C GLY A 10 2.81 -13.43 16.03
N HIS A 11 3.21 -12.99 17.23
CA HIS A 11 3.58 -13.87 18.36
C HIS A 11 4.76 -14.81 18.05
N GLY A 12 4.92 -15.89 18.83
CA GLY A 12 5.97 -16.91 18.63
C GLY A 12 6.67 -17.32 19.91
N GLY A 13 7.31 -18.50 19.90
CA GLY A 13 8.01 -19.07 21.05
C GLY A 13 7.09 -19.24 22.26
N TRP A 14 7.42 -18.61 23.36
CA TRP A 14 6.64 -18.66 24.59
C TRP A 14 5.36 -17.80 24.57
N ASP A 15 5.24 -16.88 23.63
CA ASP A 15 4.02 -16.09 23.41
C ASP A 15 3.10 -16.79 22.40
N PRO A 16 2.01 -17.45 22.88
CA PRO A 16 1.10 -18.18 22.01
C PRO A 16 0.16 -17.24 21.21
N GLY A 17 0.05 -15.96 21.60
CA GLY A 17 -1.06 -15.10 21.19
C GLY A 17 -2.38 -15.56 21.81
N ALA A 18 -3.49 -15.23 21.19
CA ALA A 18 -4.79 -15.76 21.58
C ALA A 18 -4.83 -17.29 21.45
N SER A 19 -5.56 -17.92 22.36
CA SER A 19 -5.66 -19.39 22.39
C SER A 19 -7.10 -19.82 22.60
N TYR A 20 -7.56 -20.79 21.82
CA TYR A 20 -8.93 -21.32 21.89
C TYR A 20 -8.94 -22.81 21.67
N TYR A 21 -9.42 -23.59 22.66
CA TYR A 21 -9.44 -25.06 22.66
C TYR A 21 -8.12 -25.71 22.20
N GLY A 22 -6.97 -25.19 22.64
CA GLY A 22 -5.65 -25.70 22.30
C GLY A 22 -5.07 -25.19 20.98
N ARG A 23 -5.83 -24.50 20.14
CA ARG A 23 -5.34 -23.73 18.99
C ARG A 23 -4.59 -22.50 19.50
N GLN A 24 -3.42 -22.23 18.96
CA GLN A 24 -2.59 -21.07 19.31
C GLN A 24 -2.41 -20.19 18.08
N GLU A 25 -2.68 -18.92 18.25
CA GLU A 25 -2.59 -17.91 17.19
C GLU A 25 -1.23 -17.88 16.49
N LYS A 26 -0.14 -18.01 17.26
CA LYS A 26 1.24 -18.01 16.71
C LYS A 26 1.48 -19.03 15.61
N ASN A 27 0.78 -20.18 15.67
CA ASN A 27 0.93 -21.27 14.70
C ASN A 27 0.18 -20.94 13.40
N ASP A 28 -1.05 -20.42 13.51
CA ASP A 28 -1.83 -19.96 12.38
C ASP A 28 -1.11 -18.83 11.64
N ASN A 29 -0.59 -17.85 12.38
CA ASN A 29 0.13 -16.71 11.87
C ASN A 29 1.39 -17.12 11.11
N LEU A 30 2.16 -18.06 11.66
CA LEU A 30 3.38 -18.57 11.01
C LEU A 30 3.05 -19.28 9.71
N ASN A 31 2.07 -20.19 9.75
CA ASN A 31 1.66 -20.95 8.57
C ASN A 31 1.14 -20.02 7.48
N LEU A 32 0.34 -19.03 7.84
CA LEU A 32 -0.22 -18.06 6.90
C LEU A 32 0.89 -17.18 6.27
N ALA A 33 1.81 -16.65 7.09
CA ALA A 33 2.91 -15.84 6.60
C ALA A 33 3.78 -16.60 5.59
N LEU A 34 4.11 -17.87 5.88
CA LEU A 34 4.89 -18.70 4.98
C LEU A 34 4.15 -19.05 3.69
N ALA A 35 2.84 -19.34 3.78
CA ALA A 35 2.02 -19.63 2.60
C ALA A 35 1.87 -18.40 1.68
N VAL A 36 1.57 -17.22 2.26
CA VAL A 36 1.49 -15.95 1.52
C VAL A 36 2.83 -15.62 0.86
N GLY A 37 3.93 -15.76 1.60
CA GLY A 37 5.26 -15.46 1.07
C GLY A 37 5.64 -16.36 -0.10
N ASN A 38 5.38 -17.66 -0.02
CA ASN A 38 5.62 -18.57 -1.12
C ASN A 38 4.83 -18.16 -2.40
N ILE A 39 3.60 -17.71 -2.24
CA ILE A 39 2.79 -17.23 -3.38
C ILE A 39 3.37 -15.92 -3.96
N LEU A 40 3.76 -14.97 -3.11
CA LEU A 40 4.38 -13.72 -3.54
C LEU A 40 5.70 -13.96 -4.29
N GLU A 41 6.55 -14.86 -3.78
CA GLU A 41 7.81 -15.24 -4.44
C GLU A 41 7.56 -15.88 -5.81
N GLN A 42 6.55 -16.74 -5.95
CA GLN A 42 6.13 -17.31 -7.24
C GLN A 42 5.63 -16.24 -8.22
N LYS A 43 5.07 -15.13 -7.72
CA LYS A 43 4.68 -13.95 -8.50
C LYS A 43 5.85 -13.00 -8.80
N GLY A 44 7.07 -13.32 -8.34
CA GLY A 44 8.27 -12.50 -8.54
C GLY A 44 8.36 -11.29 -7.60
N ILE A 45 7.59 -11.28 -6.51
CA ILE A 45 7.63 -10.25 -5.46
C ILE A 45 8.57 -10.72 -4.35
N PRO A 46 9.72 -10.06 -4.13
CA PRO A 46 10.67 -10.43 -3.08
C PRO A 46 10.07 -10.32 -1.68
N VAL A 47 10.33 -11.31 -0.82
CA VAL A 47 9.80 -11.38 0.54
C VAL A 47 10.92 -11.48 1.57
N ILE A 48 10.76 -10.79 2.69
CA ILE A 48 11.57 -10.92 3.90
C ILE A 48 10.64 -11.32 5.05
N TYR A 49 11.09 -12.16 5.97
CA TYR A 49 10.29 -12.61 7.11
C TYR A 49 10.88 -12.11 8.42
N THR A 50 10.03 -11.76 9.39
CA THR A 50 10.47 -11.54 10.77
C THR A 50 10.88 -12.85 11.43
N ARG A 51 10.14 -13.93 11.16
CA ARG A 51 10.44 -15.30 11.59
C ARG A 51 9.92 -16.33 10.60
N THR A 52 10.62 -17.44 10.50
CA THR A 52 10.22 -18.62 9.71
C THR A 52 10.11 -19.90 10.55
N SER A 53 10.22 -19.74 11.89
CA SER A 53 10.10 -20.81 12.86
C SER A 53 9.40 -20.31 14.13
N ASP A 54 9.12 -21.20 15.07
CA ASP A 54 8.47 -20.85 16.35
C ASP A 54 9.47 -20.23 17.34
N VAL A 55 9.85 -18.97 17.08
CA VAL A 55 10.73 -18.17 17.94
C VAL A 55 10.00 -16.92 18.40
N TYR A 56 10.31 -16.46 19.60
CA TYR A 56 9.77 -15.21 20.13
C TYR A 56 10.58 -14.01 19.66
N GLN A 57 9.87 -12.98 19.29
CA GLN A 57 10.40 -11.65 19.02
C GLN A 57 9.41 -10.61 19.57
N THR A 58 9.92 -9.61 20.23
CA THR A 58 9.08 -8.50 20.70
C THR A 58 8.55 -7.69 19.51
N PRO A 59 7.38 -7.02 19.62
CA PRO A 59 6.89 -6.12 18.57
C PRO A 59 7.90 -5.02 18.19
N PHE A 60 8.73 -4.60 19.13
CA PHE A 60 9.79 -3.63 18.87
C PHE A 60 10.91 -4.22 18.01
N GLU A 61 11.39 -5.43 18.31
CA GLU A 61 12.40 -6.12 17.49
C GLU A 61 11.91 -6.34 16.06
N LYS A 62 10.65 -6.76 15.89
CA LYS A 62 10.02 -6.92 14.56
C LYS A 62 10.02 -5.62 13.75
N ALA A 63 9.62 -4.50 14.36
CA ALA A 63 9.66 -3.18 13.74
C ALA A 63 11.10 -2.75 13.40
N GLU A 64 12.07 -3.01 14.28
CA GLU A 64 13.49 -2.72 14.03
C GLU A 64 14.08 -3.59 12.90
N MET A 65 13.68 -4.85 12.80
CA MET A 65 14.06 -5.70 11.66
C MET A 65 13.56 -5.11 10.34
N ALA A 66 12.29 -4.70 10.30
CA ALA A 66 11.72 -4.03 9.14
C ALA A 66 12.49 -2.76 8.78
N ASN A 67 12.77 -1.90 9.75
CA ASN A 67 13.44 -0.63 9.54
C ASN A 67 14.91 -0.75 9.10
N ARG A 68 15.55 -1.90 9.34
CA ARG A 68 16.94 -2.20 8.93
C ARG A 68 17.03 -3.00 7.63
N SER A 69 15.92 -3.45 7.11
CA SER A 69 15.84 -4.17 5.83
C SER A 69 15.55 -3.22 4.67
N ASP A 70 15.56 -3.76 3.46
CA ASP A 70 15.15 -3.06 2.24
C ASP A 70 13.65 -3.22 1.95
N ALA A 71 12.83 -3.54 2.97
CA ALA A 71 11.40 -3.71 2.80
C ALA A 71 10.70 -2.37 2.52
N ASP A 72 9.88 -2.35 1.48
CA ASP A 72 9.04 -1.21 1.08
C ASP A 72 7.68 -1.25 1.77
N PHE A 73 7.21 -2.43 2.17
CA PHE A 73 5.93 -2.68 2.86
C PHE A 73 6.09 -3.69 3.98
N PHE A 74 5.27 -3.55 5.02
CA PHE A 74 5.21 -4.46 6.15
C PHE A 74 3.80 -4.99 6.34
N VAL A 75 3.64 -6.33 6.37
CA VAL A 75 2.35 -7.01 6.59
C VAL A 75 2.49 -7.99 7.75
N SER A 76 1.78 -7.73 8.83
CA SER A 76 1.73 -8.59 10.03
C SER A 76 0.47 -9.44 10.00
N PHE A 77 0.59 -10.72 10.32
CA PHE A 77 -0.53 -11.68 10.37
C PHE A 77 -0.90 -12.02 11.79
N HIS A 78 -2.20 -11.94 12.07
CA HIS A 78 -2.83 -12.20 13.36
C HIS A 78 -4.17 -12.92 13.19
N ARG A 79 -4.70 -13.45 14.29
CA ARG A 79 -6.06 -13.95 14.43
C ARG A 79 -6.71 -13.24 15.60
N ASN A 80 -7.78 -12.52 15.33
CA ASN A 80 -8.49 -11.75 16.34
C ASN A 80 -9.13 -12.62 17.44
N ALA A 81 -9.43 -12.03 18.58
CA ALA A 81 -10.18 -12.69 19.67
C ALA A 81 -11.00 -11.68 20.46
N MET A 82 -12.14 -12.12 20.98
CA MET A 82 -13.04 -11.31 21.83
C MET A 82 -12.92 -11.74 23.29
N PRO A 83 -13.20 -10.83 24.24
CA PRO A 83 -13.30 -11.20 25.67
C PRO A 83 -14.35 -12.30 25.94
N VAL A 84 -15.40 -12.37 25.14
CA VAL A 84 -16.41 -13.44 25.16
C VAL A 84 -16.31 -14.19 23.84
N PRO A 85 -15.86 -15.45 23.85
CA PRO A 85 -15.68 -16.24 22.63
C PRO A 85 -16.94 -16.33 21.78
N GLY A 86 -16.78 -16.31 20.45
CA GLY A 86 -17.87 -16.48 19.49
C GLY A 86 -18.77 -15.27 19.27
N THR A 87 -18.46 -14.11 19.89
CA THR A 87 -19.30 -12.90 19.76
C THR A 87 -18.99 -12.05 18.55
N ALA A 88 -17.88 -12.30 17.85
CA ALA A 88 -17.50 -11.64 16.61
C ALA A 88 -17.00 -12.65 15.57
N SER A 89 -17.06 -12.28 14.30
CA SER A 89 -16.63 -13.09 13.16
C SER A 89 -16.24 -12.15 12.00
N GLY A 90 -15.28 -12.54 11.18
CA GLY A 90 -14.83 -11.80 10.02
C GLY A 90 -13.38 -11.33 10.11
N ILE A 91 -12.97 -10.55 9.14
CA ILE A 91 -11.60 -10.00 9.05
C ILE A 91 -11.60 -8.50 9.25
N GLU A 92 -10.51 -7.99 9.78
CA GLU A 92 -10.21 -6.56 9.78
C GLU A 92 -8.72 -6.33 9.50
N SER A 93 -8.39 -5.21 8.90
CA SER A 93 -7.00 -4.76 8.76
C SER A 93 -6.75 -3.52 9.59
N LEU A 94 -5.69 -3.55 10.38
CA LEU A 94 -5.31 -2.49 11.30
C LEU A 94 -4.17 -1.68 10.69
N VAL A 95 -4.29 -0.35 10.74
CA VAL A 95 -3.29 0.60 10.24
C VAL A 95 -2.97 1.66 11.29
N TYR A 96 -1.82 2.33 11.17
CA TYR A 96 -1.50 3.49 12.02
C TYR A 96 -2.47 4.65 11.77
N GLU A 97 -2.63 5.02 10.49
CA GLU A 97 -3.59 6.01 9.97
C GLU A 97 -4.26 5.42 8.72
N ASN A 98 -5.57 5.62 8.56
CA ASN A 98 -6.32 5.08 7.40
C ASN A 98 -6.16 5.98 6.16
N THR A 99 -4.91 6.25 5.79
CA THR A 99 -4.53 7.09 4.65
C THR A 99 -3.33 6.51 3.90
N GLY A 100 -3.09 6.99 2.67
CA GLY A 100 -1.91 6.62 1.87
C GLY A 100 -1.81 5.13 1.53
N ALA A 101 -0.57 4.69 1.27
CA ALA A 101 -0.28 3.33 0.80
C ALA A 101 -0.68 2.23 1.80
N ALA A 102 -0.60 2.48 3.12
CA ALA A 102 -1.04 1.51 4.13
C ALA A 102 -2.55 1.24 4.05
N ALA A 103 -3.35 2.30 3.86
CA ALA A 103 -4.80 2.16 3.72
C ALA A 103 -5.20 1.50 2.39
N VAL A 104 -4.46 1.74 1.31
CA VAL A 104 -4.65 1.05 0.02
C VAL A 104 -4.36 -0.44 0.19
N LEU A 105 -3.21 -0.79 0.79
CA LEU A 105 -2.83 -2.17 1.08
C LEU A 105 -3.88 -2.90 1.92
N ALA A 106 -4.33 -2.27 3.02
CA ALA A 106 -5.34 -2.84 3.90
C ALA A 106 -6.69 -3.10 3.18
N ARG A 107 -7.17 -2.14 2.39
CA ARG A 107 -8.42 -2.30 1.63
C ARG A 107 -8.34 -3.41 0.58
N ASN A 108 -7.25 -3.48 -0.17
CA ASN A 108 -7.06 -4.53 -1.18
C ASN A 108 -7.03 -5.93 -0.52
N ILE A 109 -6.32 -6.08 0.60
CA ILE A 109 -6.30 -7.36 1.34
C ILE A 109 -7.69 -7.72 1.85
N ASN A 110 -8.43 -6.77 2.44
CA ASN A 110 -9.78 -7.02 2.96
C ASN A 110 -10.75 -7.43 1.83
N GLU A 111 -10.71 -6.76 0.68
CA GLU A 111 -11.60 -7.08 -0.44
C GLU A 111 -11.37 -8.50 -0.98
N GLU A 112 -10.10 -8.92 -1.09
CA GLU A 112 -9.78 -10.29 -1.51
C GLU A 112 -10.19 -11.33 -0.45
N LEU A 113 -9.96 -11.05 0.84
CA LEU A 113 -10.38 -11.93 1.93
C LEU A 113 -11.91 -12.06 2.03
N LYS A 114 -12.64 -10.99 1.75
CA LYS A 114 -14.10 -11.03 1.61
C LYS A 114 -14.51 -11.98 0.46
N GLY A 115 -13.78 -11.96 -0.67
CA GLY A 115 -13.94 -12.90 -1.76
C GLY A 115 -13.70 -14.37 -1.36
N ALA A 116 -12.82 -14.60 -0.37
CA ALA A 116 -12.54 -15.92 0.21
C ALA A 116 -13.60 -16.40 1.22
N GLY A 117 -14.61 -15.58 1.53
CA GLY A 117 -15.77 -15.93 2.33
C GLY A 117 -15.88 -15.29 3.71
N PHE A 118 -14.96 -14.42 4.09
CA PHE A 118 -15.05 -13.69 5.36
C PHE A 118 -15.99 -12.48 5.27
N ALA A 119 -16.61 -12.13 6.39
CA ALA A 119 -17.19 -10.81 6.56
C ALA A 119 -16.08 -9.77 6.73
N ASP A 120 -16.14 -8.68 5.98
CA ASP A 120 -15.19 -7.56 6.08
C ASP A 120 -15.67 -6.58 7.15
N LEU A 121 -14.91 -6.43 8.23
CA LEU A 121 -15.16 -5.49 9.32
C LEU A 121 -14.49 -4.14 9.08
N GLY A 122 -13.74 -4.01 8.00
CA GLY A 122 -13.13 -2.77 7.55
C GLY A 122 -11.67 -2.56 7.94
N VAL A 123 -11.18 -1.37 7.62
CA VAL A 123 -9.84 -0.90 7.97
C VAL A 123 -9.93 0.01 9.19
N ILE A 124 -9.22 -0.35 10.25
CA ILE A 124 -9.35 0.30 11.57
C ILE A 124 -8.01 0.92 11.99
N GLU A 125 -8.05 2.15 12.45
CA GLU A 125 -6.86 2.81 12.99
C GLU A 125 -6.50 2.27 14.38
N ARG A 126 -5.23 1.88 14.54
CA ARG A 126 -4.65 1.39 15.80
C ARG A 126 -3.26 2.00 16.03
N PRO A 127 -3.17 3.33 16.26
CA PRO A 127 -1.90 4.04 16.39
C PRO A 127 -1.08 3.64 17.63
N GLY A 128 -1.67 2.85 18.52
CA GLY A 128 -1.01 2.30 19.71
C GLY A 128 -0.19 1.03 19.46
N LEU A 129 -0.42 0.33 18.33
CA LEU A 129 0.30 -0.91 18.01
C LEU A 129 1.73 -0.62 17.60
N VAL A 130 2.69 -1.26 18.30
CA VAL A 130 4.12 -0.98 18.13
C VAL A 130 4.59 -1.23 16.71
N VAL A 131 4.19 -2.35 16.09
CA VAL A 131 4.59 -2.69 14.72
C VAL A 131 4.04 -1.72 13.67
N LEU A 132 2.89 -1.11 13.91
CA LEU A 132 2.32 -0.08 13.02
C LEU A 132 2.94 1.30 13.26
N LYS A 133 3.24 1.61 14.53
CA LYS A 133 3.77 2.92 14.95
C LYS A 133 5.26 3.09 14.67
N ARG A 134 6.04 2.01 14.74
CA ARG A 134 7.51 2.06 14.73
C ARG A 134 8.13 1.68 13.39
N THR A 135 7.40 1.00 12.50
CA THR A 135 7.84 0.77 11.13
C THR A 135 7.84 2.08 10.35
N ARG A 136 8.83 2.25 9.48
CA ARG A 136 9.02 3.47 8.65
C ARG A 136 8.31 3.39 7.30
N MET A 137 8.05 2.19 6.84
CA MET A 137 7.31 1.90 5.62
C MET A 137 5.81 1.77 5.90
N PRO A 138 4.95 1.84 4.88
CA PRO A 138 3.53 1.48 4.99
C PRO A 138 3.37 0.11 5.64
N ALA A 139 2.57 0.06 6.72
CA ALA A 139 2.40 -1.13 7.55
C ALA A 139 0.92 -1.45 7.77
N VAL A 140 0.58 -2.73 7.66
CA VAL A 140 -0.75 -3.29 7.92
C VAL A 140 -0.63 -4.49 8.84
N LEU A 141 -1.54 -4.61 9.81
CA LEU A 141 -1.75 -5.84 10.57
C LEU A 141 -3.10 -6.43 10.15
N VAL A 142 -3.07 -7.65 9.64
CA VAL A 142 -4.23 -8.37 9.14
C VAL A 142 -4.74 -9.34 10.21
N GLU A 143 -5.96 -9.15 10.66
CA GLU A 143 -6.69 -10.08 11.52
C GLU A 143 -7.49 -11.04 10.63
N ALA A 144 -6.92 -12.22 10.36
CA ALA A 144 -7.49 -13.21 9.43
C ALA A 144 -8.55 -14.09 10.10
N GLY A 145 -9.65 -13.47 10.56
CA GLY A 145 -10.73 -14.11 11.27
C GLY A 145 -10.49 -14.22 12.79
N PHE A 146 -11.53 -14.54 13.55
CA PHE A 146 -11.47 -14.68 15.00
C PHE A 146 -11.11 -16.12 15.38
N ILE A 147 -10.02 -16.30 16.15
CA ILE A 147 -9.55 -17.62 16.59
C ILE A 147 -10.52 -18.26 17.58
N ASP A 148 -11.30 -17.46 18.29
CA ASP A 148 -12.32 -17.87 19.27
C ASP A 148 -13.72 -18.03 18.66
N ASN A 149 -13.84 -18.00 17.33
CA ASN A 149 -15.06 -18.24 16.57
C ASN A 149 -14.94 -19.52 15.74
N GLU A 150 -15.81 -20.50 15.98
CA GLU A 150 -15.77 -21.78 15.30
C GLU A 150 -16.06 -21.70 13.80
N ALA A 151 -16.91 -20.75 13.34
CA ALA A 151 -17.19 -20.57 11.92
C ALA A 151 -15.97 -20.02 11.19
N ASP A 152 -15.28 -19.03 11.78
CA ASP A 152 -14.04 -18.48 11.24
C ASP A 152 -12.92 -19.54 11.23
N ASN A 153 -12.82 -20.37 12.27
CA ASN A 153 -11.84 -21.45 12.30
C ASN A 153 -12.10 -22.51 11.20
N ARG A 154 -13.38 -22.90 11.03
CA ARG A 154 -13.74 -23.83 9.92
C ARG A 154 -13.41 -23.24 8.56
N LEU A 155 -13.74 -21.96 8.35
CA LEU A 155 -13.43 -21.25 7.10
C LEU A 155 -11.92 -21.17 6.86
N PHE A 156 -11.16 -20.79 7.90
CA PHE A 156 -9.70 -20.71 7.85
C PHE A 156 -9.07 -22.05 7.49
N ASP A 157 -9.50 -23.15 8.12
CA ASP A 157 -8.93 -24.48 7.89
C ASP A 157 -9.33 -25.05 6.51
N GLN A 158 -10.58 -24.91 6.11
CA GLN A 158 -11.08 -25.44 4.85
C GLN A 158 -10.59 -24.68 3.63
N ASN A 159 -10.42 -23.37 3.76
CA ASN A 159 -10.06 -22.47 2.67
C ASN A 159 -8.64 -21.88 2.82
N PHE A 160 -7.77 -22.48 3.62
CA PHE A 160 -6.45 -21.94 3.95
C PHE A 160 -5.66 -21.47 2.73
N THR A 161 -5.59 -22.31 1.69
CA THR A 161 -4.87 -21.94 0.44
C THR A 161 -5.52 -20.77 -0.27
N ALA A 162 -6.85 -20.71 -0.33
CA ALA A 162 -7.58 -19.61 -0.93
C ALA A 162 -7.41 -18.30 -0.13
N ILE A 163 -7.34 -18.40 1.20
CA ILE A 163 -7.08 -17.25 2.09
C ILE A 163 -5.66 -16.72 1.87
N ALA A 164 -4.66 -17.60 1.81
CA ALA A 164 -3.28 -17.20 1.52
C ALA A 164 -3.15 -16.57 0.13
N GLN A 165 -3.85 -17.12 -0.88
CA GLN A 165 -3.91 -16.57 -2.23
C GLN A 165 -4.57 -15.18 -2.23
N ALA A 166 -5.72 -15.03 -1.57
CA ALA A 166 -6.44 -13.76 -1.45
C ALA A 166 -5.57 -12.65 -0.86
N ILE A 167 -4.84 -12.94 0.23
CA ILE A 167 -3.92 -11.97 0.84
C ILE A 167 -2.79 -11.60 -0.13
N ALA A 168 -2.19 -12.59 -0.81
CA ALA A 168 -1.12 -12.33 -1.78
C ALA A 168 -1.62 -11.51 -2.98
N ASP A 169 -2.83 -11.76 -3.46
CA ASP A 169 -3.45 -10.99 -4.54
C ASP A 169 -3.76 -9.55 -4.10
N GLY A 170 -4.26 -9.36 -2.87
CA GLY A 170 -4.48 -8.03 -2.28
C GLY A 170 -3.18 -7.23 -2.13
N ILE A 171 -2.09 -7.89 -1.70
CA ILE A 171 -0.76 -7.27 -1.65
C ILE A 171 -0.31 -6.88 -3.06
N GLN A 172 -0.36 -7.80 -4.03
CA GLN A 172 0.05 -7.52 -5.40
C GLN A 172 -0.71 -6.32 -5.99
N LYS A 173 -2.05 -6.29 -5.85
CA LYS A 173 -2.87 -5.15 -6.32
C LYS A 173 -2.42 -3.83 -5.70
N ALA A 174 -2.14 -3.80 -4.40
CA ALA A 174 -1.69 -2.59 -3.73
C ALA A 174 -0.32 -2.11 -4.25
N LEU A 175 0.60 -3.04 -4.54
CA LEU A 175 1.89 -2.70 -5.14
C LEU A 175 1.75 -2.16 -6.57
N GLU A 176 0.85 -2.73 -7.37
CA GLU A 176 0.54 -2.26 -8.72
C GLU A 176 -0.09 -0.86 -8.71
N GLU A 177 -1.01 -0.58 -7.77
CA GLU A 177 -1.60 0.74 -7.58
C GLU A 177 -0.55 1.78 -7.13
N GLU A 178 0.36 1.40 -6.22
CA GLU A 178 1.45 2.27 -5.76
C GLU A 178 2.43 2.57 -6.90
N GLU A 179 2.78 1.57 -7.73
CA GLU A 179 3.61 1.77 -8.90
C GLU A 179 2.92 2.70 -9.91
N ALA A 180 1.63 2.49 -10.17
CA ALA A 180 0.85 3.37 -11.05
C ALA A 180 0.83 4.82 -10.53
N MET A 181 0.69 5.01 -9.21
CA MET A 181 0.76 6.36 -8.61
C MET A 181 2.15 6.99 -8.70
N ARG A 182 3.24 6.20 -8.58
CA ARG A 182 4.62 6.69 -8.76
C ARG A 182 4.91 7.12 -10.18
N LEU A 183 4.26 6.52 -11.16
CA LEU A 183 4.38 6.86 -12.57
C LEU A 183 3.52 8.07 -12.95
N GLU A 184 2.66 8.56 -12.05
CA GLU A 184 1.91 9.79 -12.26
C GLU A 184 2.78 11.02 -11.99
N TYR A 185 2.65 12.00 -12.85
CA TYR A 185 3.32 13.27 -12.70
C TYR A 185 2.41 14.44 -13.08
N TYR A 186 2.72 15.59 -12.54
CA TYR A 186 1.97 16.82 -12.77
C TYR A 186 2.72 17.71 -13.75
N GLN A 187 1.98 18.31 -14.69
CA GLN A 187 2.47 19.34 -15.59
C GLN A 187 1.58 20.57 -15.46
N ILE A 188 2.13 21.76 -15.69
CA ILE A 188 1.32 22.98 -15.70
C ILE A 188 1.16 23.41 -17.14
N GLN A 189 -0.08 23.37 -17.65
CA GLN A 189 -0.42 23.88 -18.97
C GLN A 189 -0.68 25.36 -18.89
N THR A 190 0.00 26.14 -19.74
CA THR A 190 -0.09 27.61 -19.78
C THR A 190 -0.80 28.12 -21.04
N GLY A 191 -1.01 27.25 -22.03
CA GLY A 191 -1.73 27.58 -23.26
C GLY A 191 -2.11 26.36 -24.08
N ALA A 192 -3.12 26.52 -24.93
CA ALA A 192 -3.53 25.54 -25.93
C ALA A 192 -3.95 26.31 -27.21
N TYR A 193 -3.37 25.95 -28.33
CA TYR A 193 -3.46 26.69 -29.57
C TYR A 193 -3.78 25.78 -30.75
N GLN A 194 -4.60 26.24 -31.69
CA GLN A 194 -4.76 25.58 -32.97
C GLN A 194 -3.55 25.87 -33.91
N ASN A 195 -2.91 27.04 -33.74
CA ASN A 195 -1.76 27.45 -34.53
C ASN A 195 -0.46 27.14 -33.77
N GLN A 196 0.45 26.41 -34.44
CA GLN A 196 1.76 26.04 -33.89
C GLN A 196 2.66 27.24 -33.63
N GLU A 197 2.61 28.25 -34.49
CA GLU A 197 3.47 29.44 -34.36
C GLU A 197 3.17 30.20 -33.05
N LEU A 198 1.88 30.38 -32.71
CA LEU A 198 1.46 31.01 -31.44
C LEU A 198 1.91 30.21 -30.22
N ALA A 199 1.77 28.90 -30.26
CA ALA A 199 2.27 28.03 -29.21
C ALA A 199 3.81 28.12 -29.07
N THR A 200 4.53 28.18 -30.20
CA THR A 200 5.99 28.33 -30.23
C THR A 200 6.45 29.66 -29.68
N GLN A 201 5.74 30.75 -29.95
CA GLN A 201 6.03 32.08 -29.37
C GLN A 201 5.92 32.04 -27.84
N GLN A 202 4.85 31.47 -27.30
CA GLN A 202 4.71 31.33 -25.86
C GLN A 202 5.78 30.41 -25.25
N LEU A 203 6.11 29.32 -25.92
CA LEU A 203 7.21 28.41 -25.51
C LEU A 203 8.55 29.15 -25.39
N ILE A 204 8.90 29.95 -26.40
CA ILE A 204 10.15 30.73 -26.41
C ILE A 204 10.15 31.76 -25.28
N GLN A 205 9.02 32.46 -25.06
CA GLN A 205 8.88 33.41 -23.97
C GLN A 205 9.10 32.76 -22.61
N LEU A 206 8.44 31.62 -22.33
CA LEU A 206 8.61 30.87 -21.09
C LEU A 206 10.05 30.41 -20.88
N LYS A 207 10.69 29.90 -21.92
CA LYS A 207 12.10 29.46 -21.85
C LYS A 207 13.05 30.63 -21.62
N SER A 208 12.84 31.80 -22.22
CA SER A 208 13.63 33.00 -21.97
C SER A 208 13.50 33.52 -20.52
N GLN A 209 12.41 33.23 -19.85
CA GLN A 209 12.17 33.53 -18.44
C GLN A 209 12.67 32.42 -17.48
N GLY A 210 13.33 31.39 -18.01
CA GLY A 210 13.93 30.30 -17.23
C GLY A 210 12.95 29.18 -16.83
N PHE A 211 11.75 29.12 -17.41
CA PHE A 211 10.81 28.03 -17.13
C PHE A 211 11.15 26.79 -17.99
N PRO A 212 11.05 25.57 -17.42
CA PRO A 212 11.27 24.31 -18.16
C PRO A 212 10.03 23.99 -19.02
N ALA A 213 9.76 24.82 -20.03
CA ALA A 213 8.59 24.71 -20.89
C ALA A 213 8.86 23.80 -22.11
N PHE A 214 7.83 23.13 -22.57
CA PHE A 214 7.82 22.28 -23.77
C PHE A 214 6.47 22.29 -24.47
N LEU A 215 6.46 21.81 -25.72
CA LEU A 215 5.26 21.75 -26.57
C LEU A 215 4.79 20.30 -26.69
N VAL A 216 3.48 20.09 -26.59
CA VAL A 216 2.82 18.81 -26.82
C VAL A 216 1.67 19.03 -27.79
N TYR A 217 1.51 18.11 -28.77
CA TYR A 217 0.33 18.09 -29.63
C TYR A 217 -0.62 16.98 -29.16
N GLU A 218 -1.77 17.39 -28.63
CA GLU A 218 -2.81 16.49 -28.09
C GLU A 218 -4.19 17.05 -28.39
N ASP A 219 -5.14 16.18 -28.72
CA ASP A 219 -6.54 16.52 -28.99
C ASP A 219 -6.71 17.60 -30.07
N GLY A 220 -5.83 17.58 -31.09
CA GLY A 220 -5.87 18.57 -32.17
C GLY A 220 -5.31 19.96 -31.82
N LEU A 221 -4.69 20.12 -30.65
CA LEU A 221 -4.15 21.38 -30.16
C LEU A 221 -2.65 21.28 -29.80
N TYR A 222 -1.93 22.38 -30.05
CA TYR A 222 -0.59 22.60 -29.53
C TYR A 222 -0.66 23.15 -28.14
N LYS A 223 -0.32 22.34 -27.13
CA LYS A 223 -0.39 22.67 -25.70
C LYS A 223 1.01 23.02 -25.18
N VAL A 224 1.14 24.19 -24.58
CA VAL A 224 2.38 24.63 -23.94
C VAL A 224 2.34 24.23 -22.48
N ARG A 225 3.30 23.39 -22.05
CA ARG A 225 3.40 22.87 -20.70
C ARG A 225 4.72 23.21 -20.04
N VAL A 226 4.71 23.27 -18.71
CA VAL A 226 5.87 23.58 -17.88
C VAL A 226 6.08 22.49 -16.84
N GLY A 227 7.30 21.95 -16.81
CA GLY A 227 7.74 20.96 -15.82
C GLY A 227 7.07 19.60 -15.96
N ALA A 228 7.62 18.67 -15.19
CA ALA A 228 7.06 17.35 -14.91
C ALA A 228 7.40 17.04 -13.44
N PHE A 229 6.44 17.08 -12.56
CA PHE A 229 6.63 17.02 -11.11
C PHE A 229 5.98 15.75 -10.56
N LEU A 230 6.74 14.89 -9.91
CA LEU A 230 6.21 13.73 -9.19
C LEU A 230 5.50 14.16 -7.91
N ASN A 231 5.89 15.29 -7.32
CA ASN A 231 5.31 15.83 -6.09
C ASN A 231 4.33 16.97 -6.42
N LEU A 232 3.11 16.87 -5.89
CA LEU A 232 2.05 17.87 -6.09
C LEU A 232 2.45 19.25 -5.54
N ASP A 233 3.12 19.33 -4.39
CA ASP A 233 3.50 20.61 -3.79
C ASP A 233 4.51 21.37 -4.67
N HIS A 234 5.43 20.65 -5.32
CA HIS A 234 6.35 21.25 -6.29
C HIS A 234 5.61 21.75 -7.55
N ALA A 235 4.60 21.02 -8.00
CA ALA A 235 3.75 21.46 -9.11
C ALA A 235 2.95 22.72 -8.73
N VAL A 236 2.36 22.75 -7.53
CA VAL A 236 1.62 23.92 -7.00
C VAL A 236 2.54 25.14 -6.85
N ALA A 237 3.76 24.95 -6.35
CA ALA A 237 4.73 26.03 -6.24
C ALA A 237 5.10 26.61 -7.63
N MET A 238 5.30 25.73 -8.63
CA MET A 238 5.56 26.16 -10.01
C MET A 238 4.36 26.86 -10.63
N GLU A 239 3.15 26.36 -10.41
CA GLU A 239 1.91 26.99 -10.86
C GLU A 239 1.76 28.41 -10.30
N LYS A 240 2.00 28.60 -9.00
CA LYS A 240 1.98 29.91 -8.35
C LYS A 240 2.98 30.85 -8.99
N LYS A 241 4.23 30.40 -9.20
CA LYS A 241 5.26 31.18 -9.86
C LYS A 241 4.86 31.61 -11.26
N LEU A 242 4.26 30.73 -12.07
CA LEU A 242 3.78 31.05 -13.40
C LEU A 242 2.67 32.11 -13.38
N ARG A 243 1.74 32.05 -12.41
CA ARG A 243 0.70 33.06 -12.22
C ARG A 243 1.26 34.43 -11.84
N GLU A 244 2.33 34.47 -11.03
CA GLU A 244 3.04 35.72 -10.68
C GLU A 244 3.68 36.37 -11.92
N TYR A 245 4.05 35.57 -12.94
CA TYR A 245 4.51 36.07 -14.25
C TYR A 245 3.38 36.39 -15.24
N GLY A 246 2.13 36.28 -14.81
CA GLY A 246 0.94 36.65 -15.62
C GLY A 246 0.39 35.55 -16.51
N TYR A 247 0.85 34.28 -16.35
CA TYR A 247 0.32 33.18 -17.14
C TYR A 247 -0.97 32.61 -16.56
N SER A 248 -1.94 32.33 -17.43
CA SER A 248 -3.05 31.45 -17.06
C SER A 248 -2.54 30.01 -16.94
N THR A 249 -3.01 29.28 -15.95
CA THR A 249 -2.49 27.93 -15.65
C THR A 249 -3.59 26.92 -15.42
N VAL A 250 -3.37 25.70 -15.89
CA VAL A 250 -4.18 24.51 -15.58
C VAL A 250 -3.22 23.38 -15.19
N MET A 251 -3.42 22.81 -14.01
CA MET A 251 -2.67 21.63 -13.61
C MET A 251 -3.20 20.38 -14.34
N VAL A 252 -2.31 19.64 -14.96
CA VAL A 252 -2.61 18.44 -15.72
C VAL A 252 -1.89 17.26 -15.07
N LYS A 253 -2.64 16.27 -14.63
CA LYS A 253 -2.11 15.00 -14.15
C LYS A 253 -1.89 14.06 -15.34
N LYS A 254 -0.74 13.44 -15.43
CA LYS A 254 -0.35 12.49 -16.49
C LYS A 254 0.16 11.21 -15.86
N ALA A 255 -0.17 10.09 -16.45
CA ALA A 255 0.54 8.84 -16.18
C ALA A 255 1.77 8.77 -17.11
N ALA A 256 2.90 8.30 -16.60
CA ALA A 256 4.03 7.94 -17.44
C ALA A 256 3.63 6.70 -18.24
N VAL A 257 3.66 6.80 -19.58
CA VAL A 257 3.57 5.64 -20.44
C VAL A 257 5.00 5.08 -20.54
N LEU A 258 5.21 3.89 -19.98
CA LEU A 258 6.44 3.11 -20.11
C LEU A 258 6.52 2.45 -21.49
#